data_d37e6f28c6d16ed41c725330b71fc26e
#
_entry.id   d37e6f28c6d16ed41c725330b71fc26e
#
_cell.length_a   1.000
_cell.length_b   1.000
_cell.length_c   1.000
_cell.angle_alpha   90.00
_cell.angle_beta   90.00
_cell.angle_gamma   90.00
#
_symmetry.space_group_name_H-M   'P 1'
#
loop_
_entity.id
_entity.type
_entity.pdbx_description
1 polymer ?
#
loop_
_entity_poly.entity_id
_entity_poly.type
_entity_poly.pdbx_seq_one_letter_code
_entity_poly.pdbx_strand_id
1 'polypeptide(L)'
;MRKVLVWSLKLVGSIIGIVVLYLLLGYFIPFIPVKAEKTDDPKIIEAYIMTNGVHTDLVVPVKNELMDWSQKIPFSQTKGKSTDFNYIAFGWGDKGFYLDTPTWADLKFSTAFKAAFWMGQSAMHATYYKGVKEGEDCKKIMLTIAQYKRLVAFIDDKFDKDEQGNYIFIPTNAVYGNDDAFYDARGSYNFLYTCNTWANNGLKVAGQKSALWTPSDFGIFQHYK
;
A
#
# COMPACT_ATOMS: atom_id res chain seq x y z
N MET A 1 -20.15 40.49 -17.33
CA MET A 1 -20.80 39.18 -17.26
C MET A 1 -20.30 38.19 -18.32
N ARG A 2 -20.36 38.46 -19.64
CA ARG A 2 -19.94 37.53 -20.72
C ARG A 2 -18.45 37.05 -20.59
N LYS A 3 -17.50 37.93 -20.25
CA LYS A 3 -16.09 37.56 -20.07
C LYS A 3 -15.90 36.62 -18.88
N VAL A 4 -16.57 36.88 -17.75
CA VAL A 4 -16.48 36.00 -16.54
C VAL A 4 -17.02 34.61 -16.87
N LEU A 5 -18.16 34.51 -17.55
CA LEU A 5 -18.73 33.23 -17.96
C LEU A 5 -17.77 32.44 -18.86
N VAL A 6 -17.12 33.09 -19.84
CA VAL A 6 -16.17 32.47 -20.73
C VAL A 6 -14.94 31.94 -19.95
N TRP A 7 -14.42 32.73 -19.00
CA TRP A 7 -13.29 32.27 -18.14
C TRP A 7 -13.69 31.10 -17.23
N SER A 8 -14.90 31.15 -16.65
CA SER A 8 -15.42 30.04 -15.84
C SER A 8 -15.55 28.75 -16.66
N LEU A 9 -16.08 28.83 -17.88
CA LEU A 9 -16.21 27.70 -18.80
C LEU A 9 -14.82 27.11 -19.18
N LYS A 10 -13.85 27.99 -19.46
CA LYS A 10 -12.49 27.55 -19.75
C LYS A 10 -11.85 26.85 -18.56
N LEU A 11 -12.02 27.38 -17.34
CA LEU A 11 -11.52 26.79 -16.12
C LEU A 11 -12.12 25.39 -15.88
N VAL A 12 -13.44 25.27 -15.96
CA VAL A 12 -14.15 23.99 -15.81
C VAL A 12 -13.71 23.00 -16.89
N GLY A 13 -13.61 23.43 -18.15
CA GLY A 13 -13.11 22.58 -19.24
C GLY A 13 -11.68 22.10 -19.01
N SER A 14 -10.80 22.96 -18.47
CA SER A 14 -9.43 22.58 -18.13
C SER A 14 -9.38 21.54 -17.00
N ILE A 15 -10.20 21.73 -15.95
CA ILE A 15 -10.29 20.76 -14.84
C ILE A 15 -10.76 19.39 -15.36
N ILE A 16 -11.83 19.38 -16.18
CA ILE A 16 -12.32 18.13 -16.78
C ILE A 16 -11.23 17.48 -17.64
N GLY A 17 -10.53 18.27 -18.45
CA GLY A 17 -9.43 17.77 -19.28
C GLY A 17 -8.30 17.12 -18.46
N ILE A 18 -7.92 17.73 -17.34
CA ILE A 18 -6.90 17.16 -16.42
C ILE A 18 -7.41 15.86 -15.81
N VAL A 19 -8.66 15.80 -15.36
CA VAL A 19 -9.25 14.57 -14.78
C VAL A 19 -9.29 13.46 -15.83
N VAL A 20 -9.76 13.75 -17.04
CA VAL A 20 -9.79 12.77 -18.13
C VAL A 20 -8.37 12.27 -18.46
N LEU A 21 -7.40 13.19 -18.57
CA LEU A 21 -6.01 12.82 -18.80
C LEU A 21 -5.47 11.91 -17.69
N TYR A 22 -5.73 12.24 -16.43
CA TYR A 22 -5.34 11.40 -15.29
C TYR A 22 -5.94 9.99 -15.37
N LEU A 23 -7.23 9.88 -15.69
CA LEU A 23 -7.90 8.58 -15.84
C LEU A 23 -7.31 7.77 -17.01
N LEU A 24 -7.01 8.42 -18.13
CA LEU A 24 -6.35 7.77 -19.28
C LEU A 24 -4.94 7.29 -18.91
N LEU A 25 -4.14 8.12 -18.26
CA LEU A 25 -2.80 7.74 -17.80
C LEU A 25 -2.87 6.60 -16.77
N GLY A 26 -3.80 6.68 -15.81
CA GLY A 26 -4.04 5.65 -14.79
C GLY A 26 -4.51 4.33 -15.36
N TYR A 27 -5.15 4.34 -16.54
CA TYR A 27 -5.57 3.13 -17.25
C TYR A 27 -4.47 2.58 -18.16
N PHE A 28 -3.78 3.42 -18.97
CA PHE A 28 -2.85 2.95 -20.00
C PHE A 28 -1.43 2.72 -19.49
N ILE A 29 -0.90 3.56 -18.60
CA ILE A 29 0.48 3.40 -18.09
C ILE A 29 0.68 2.06 -17.35
N PRO A 30 -0.28 1.53 -16.59
CA PRO A 30 -0.14 0.22 -15.95
C PRO A 30 0.15 -0.93 -16.91
N PHE A 31 -0.22 -0.85 -18.18
CA PHE A 31 0.11 -1.87 -19.18
C PHE A 31 1.59 -1.88 -19.59
N ILE A 32 2.36 -0.85 -19.22
CA ILE A 32 3.81 -0.81 -19.47
C ILE A 32 4.51 -1.59 -18.36
N PRO A 33 5.04 -2.80 -18.63
CA PRO A 33 5.64 -3.63 -17.60
C PRO A 33 7.06 -3.19 -17.25
N VAL A 34 7.38 -3.21 -15.97
CA VAL A 34 8.75 -3.28 -15.49
C VAL A 34 9.08 -4.76 -15.30
N LYS A 35 10.07 -5.26 -16.03
CA LYS A 35 10.47 -6.67 -15.99
C LYS A 35 11.09 -7.01 -14.64
N ALA A 36 10.86 -8.24 -14.19
CA ALA A 36 11.57 -8.75 -13.03
C ALA A 36 13.09 -8.78 -13.26
N GLU A 37 13.83 -8.54 -12.17
CA GLU A 37 15.27 -8.65 -12.13
C GLU A 37 15.71 -10.07 -12.52
N LYS A 38 16.70 -10.18 -13.41
CA LYS A 38 17.34 -11.44 -13.73
C LYS A 38 18.40 -11.72 -12.68
N THR A 39 18.35 -12.90 -12.09
CA THR A 39 19.32 -13.35 -11.09
C THR A 39 19.42 -14.87 -11.13
N ASP A 40 20.60 -15.38 -10.88
CA ASP A 40 20.89 -16.82 -10.71
C ASP A 40 20.79 -17.24 -9.24
N ASP A 41 20.60 -16.27 -8.32
CA ASP A 41 20.43 -16.56 -6.90
C ASP A 41 19.14 -17.36 -6.64
N PRO A 42 19.16 -18.31 -5.73
CA PRO A 42 17.99 -19.10 -5.39
C PRO A 42 16.89 -18.24 -4.78
N LYS A 43 15.68 -18.39 -5.31
CA LYS A 43 14.47 -17.72 -4.79
C LYS A 43 13.82 -18.64 -3.75
N ILE A 44 14.14 -18.42 -2.49
CA ILE A 44 13.78 -19.29 -1.38
C ILE A 44 12.79 -18.66 -0.40
N ILE A 45 12.52 -17.35 -0.52
CA ILE A 45 11.61 -16.66 0.40
C ILE A 45 10.28 -16.44 -0.28
N GLU A 46 9.25 -17.00 0.31
CA GLU A 46 7.87 -16.88 -0.15
C GLU A 46 7.26 -15.60 0.42
N ALA A 47 6.69 -14.79 -0.47
CA ALA A 47 5.94 -13.59 -0.13
C ALA A 47 4.71 -13.51 -1.06
N TYR A 48 3.80 -12.58 -0.79
CA TYR A 48 2.59 -12.42 -1.61
C TYR A 48 2.26 -10.95 -1.82
N ILE A 49 1.46 -10.68 -2.86
CA ILE A 49 0.65 -9.48 -3.00
C ILE A 49 -0.80 -9.87 -2.78
N MET A 50 -1.52 -9.08 -2.01
CA MET A 50 -2.93 -9.31 -1.70
C MET A 50 -3.74 -8.05 -1.98
N THR A 51 -4.94 -8.19 -2.57
CA THR A 51 -5.85 -7.07 -2.78
C THR A 51 -7.22 -7.35 -2.18
N ASN A 52 -7.92 -6.28 -1.82
CA ASN A 52 -9.35 -6.30 -1.48
C ASN A 52 -10.23 -5.66 -2.59
N GLY A 53 -9.68 -5.51 -3.81
CA GLY A 53 -10.34 -4.89 -4.96
C GLY A 53 -10.09 -3.39 -5.12
N VAL A 54 -9.48 -2.73 -4.12
CA VAL A 54 -9.15 -1.29 -4.15
C VAL A 54 -7.78 -0.96 -3.58
N HIS A 55 -7.25 -1.82 -2.72
CA HIS A 55 -6.00 -1.63 -1.98
C HIS A 55 -5.12 -2.87 -2.10
N THR A 56 -3.82 -2.69 -2.24
CA THR A 56 -2.85 -3.79 -2.31
C THR A 56 -1.92 -3.79 -1.11
N ASP A 57 -1.80 -4.95 -0.47
CA ASP A 57 -0.86 -5.24 0.59
C ASP A 57 0.34 -6.03 0.07
N LEU A 58 1.51 -5.79 0.69
CA LEU A 58 2.71 -6.61 0.56
C LEU A 58 2.76 -7.58 1.75
N VAL A 59 2.74 -8.88 1.48
CA VAL A 59 2.68 -9.92 2.49
C VAL A 59 4.01 -10.66 2.56
N VAL A 60 4.56 -10.76 3.76
CA VAL A 60 5.87 -11.37 4.00
C VAL A 60 5.81 -12.32 5.21
N PRO A 61 6.77 -13.25 5.38
CA PRO A 61 6.88 -14.06 6.60
C PRO A 61 6.98 -13.16 7.84
N VAL A 62 6.27 -13.51 8.92
CA VAL A 62 6.39 -12.82 10.23
C VAL A 62 7.82 -12.88 10.72
N LYS A 63 8.45 -14.05 10.55
CA LYS A 63 9.80 -14.29 11.03
C LYS A 63 10.58 -15.21 10.08
N ASN A 64 11.82 -14.84 9.83
CA ASN A 64 12.84 -15.67 9.21
C ASN A 64 14.23 -15.26 9.75
N GLU A 65 15.31 -15.84 9.22
CA GLU A 65 16.69 -15.52 9.64
C GLU A 65 17.11 -14.06 9.41
N LEU A 66 16.40 -13.33 8.54
CA LEU A 66 16.75 -11.96 8.13
C LEU A 66 15.93 -10.89 8.87
N MET A 67 14.71 -11.24 9.29
CA MET A 67 13.77 -10.30 9.90
C MET A 67 12.79 -11.02 10.82
N ASP A 68 12.54 -10.43 11.98
CA ASP A 68 11.48 -10.80 12.91
C ASP A 68 10.55 -9.58 13.13
N TRP A 69 9.46 -9.53 12.37
CA TRP A 69 8.51 -8.44 12.44
C TRP A 69 7.78 -8.37 13.79
N SER A 70 7.65 -9.50 14.50
CA SER A 70 6.99 -9.51 15.82
C SER A 70 7.75 -8.70 16.89
N GLN A 71 9.05 -8.44 16.68
CA GLN A 71 9.84 -7.58 17.54
C GLN A 71 9.55 -6.08 17.29
N LYS A 72 9.15 -5.72 16.08
CA LYS A 72 8.83 -4.34 15.70
C LYS A 72 7.35 -4.02 15.80
N ILE A 73 6.50 -5.02 15.60
CA ILE A 73 5.04 -4.97 15.63
C ILE A 73 4.57 -6.03 16.63
N PRO A 74 4.55 -5.73 17.94
CA PRO A 74 4.20 -6.71 18.95
C PRO A 74 2.74 -7.19 18.81
N PHE A 75 2.52 -8.50 18.92
CA PHE A 75 1.16 -9.08 18.90
C PHE A 75 0.24 -8.49 19.96
N SER A 76 0.79 -7.97 21.06
CA SER A 76 0.03 -7.31 22.13
C SER A 76 -0.66 -6.02 21.68
N GLN A 77 -0.25 -5.45 20.54
CA GLN A 77 -0.86 -4.26 19.95
C GLN A 77 -2.05 -4.58 19.06
N THR A 78 -2.30 -5.86 18.76
CA THR A 78 -3.53 -6.31 18.10
C THR A 78 -4.63 -6.59 19.13
N LYS A 79 -5.88 -6.55 18.72
CA LYS A 79 -7.04 -6.82 19.58
C LYS A 79 -7.06 -8.29 20.04
N GLY A 80 -6.74 -9.23 19.15
CA GLY A 80 -6.76 -10.66 19.41
C GLY A 80 -5.58 -11.17 20.22
N LYS A 81 -4.44 -10.47 20.19
CA LYS A 81 -3.20 -10.82 20.90
C LYS A 81 -2.71 -12.27 20.65
N SER A 82 -3.18 -12.90 19.58
CA SER A 82 -2.69 -14.22 19.16
C SER A 82 -1.24 -14.11 18.69
N THR A 83 -0.46 -15.16 18.88
CA THR A 83 0.96 -15.22 18.51
C THR A 83 1.26 -16.26 17.43
N ASP A 84 0.25 -16.99 16.99
CA ASP A 84 0.36 -18.13 16.05
C ASP A 84 0.12 -17.64 14.62
N PHE A 85 1.09 -16.91 14.07
CA PHE A 85 1.04 -16.36 12.72
C PHE A 85 2.32 -16.65 11.94
N ASN A 86 2.14 -16.94 10.63
CA ASN A 86 3.24 -17.19 9.70
C ASN A 86 3.53 -15.99 8.79
N TYR A 87 2.53 -15.16 8.52
CA TYR A 87 2.64 -14.03 7.59
C TYR A 87 2.14 -12.73 8.22
N ILE A 88 2.69 -11.63 7.74
CA ILE A 88 2.21 -10.28 8.02
C ILE A 88 2.06 -9.52 6.71
N ALA A 89 0.91 -8.87 6.53
CA ALA A 89 0.59 -8.01 5.42
C ALA A 89 0.79 -6.54 5.81
N PHE A 90 1.34 -5.77 4.89
CA PHE A 90 1.56 -4.34 5.05
C PHE A 90 0.83 -3.57 3.97
N GLY A 91 -0.04 -2.67 4.39
CA GLY A 91 -0.69 -1.67 3.56
C GLY A 91 -0.28 -0.27 4.00
N TRP A 92 0.06 0.61 3.06
CA TRP A 92 0.33 2.01 3.30
C TRP A 92 -0.76 2.87 2.68
N GLY A 93 -1.27 3.87 3.41
CA GLY A 93 -2.34 4.71 2.89
C GLY A 93 -2.59 5.97 3.71
N ASP A 94 -3.65 6.71 3.36
CA ASP A 94 -4.09 7.89 4.09
C ASP A 94 -4.65 7.51 5.47
N LYS A 95 -4.13 8.15 6.53
CA LYS A 95 -4.49 7.87 7.92
C LYS A 95 -5.97 8.15 8.20
N GLY A 96 -6.49 9.27 7.68
CA GLY A 96 -7.90 9.61 7.86
C GLY A 96 -8.82 8.64 7.14
N PHE A 97 -8.39 8.14 5.97
CA PHE A 97 -9.14 7.11 5.26
C PHE A 97 -9.21 5.80 6.05
N TYR A 98 -8.09 5.35 6.61
CA TYR A 98 -8.04 4.13 7.41
C TYR A 98 -8.84 4.20 8.71
N LEU A 99 -8.76 5.34 9.42
CA LEU A 99 -9.26 5.43 10.79
C LEU A 99 -10.66 6.04 10.88
N ASP A 100 -11.01 6.95 9.95
CA ASP A 100 -12.27 7.72 10.00
C ASP A 100 -13.31 7.24 8.98
N THR A 101 -12.95 6.25 8.13
CA THR A 101 -13.80 5.78 7.03
C THR A 101 -13.91 4.24 7.05
N PRO A 102 -14.58 3.64 8.05
CA PRO A 102 -14.72 2.18 8.17
C PRO A 102 -15.40 1.55 6.96
N THR A 103 -16.31 2.29 6.31
CA THR A 103 -16.97 1.88 5.07
C THR A 103 -16.96 3.01 4.04
N TRP A 104 -17.14 2.68 2.77
CA TRP A 104 -17.26 3.66 1.68
C TRP A 104 -18.42 4.66 1.91
N ALA A 105 -19.47 4.24 2.63
CA ALA A 105 -20.61 5.11 2.97
C ALA A 105 -20.23 6.20 3.99
N ASP A 106 -19.20 5.97 4.79
CA ASP A 106 -18.70 6.91 5.80
C ASP A 106 -17.72 7.94 5.22
N LEU A 107 -17.36 7.82 3.93
CA LEU A 107 -16.38 8.68 3.28
C LEU A 107 -16.88 10.12 3.20
N LYS A 108 -16.27 11.00 3.99
CA LYS A 108 -16.53 12.44 3.93
C LYS A 108 -15.77 13.07 2.77
N PHE A 109 -16.41 14.01 2.05
CA PHE A 109 -15.74 14.77 0.99
C PHE A 109 -14.43 15.42 1.47
N SER A 110 -14.39 15.93 2.70
CA SER A 110 -13.19 16.53 3.29
C SER A 110 -12.03 15.52 3.45
N THR A 111 -12.32 14.27 3.82
CA THR A 111 -11.30 13.21 3.95
C THR A 111 -10.76 12.84 2.57
N ALA A 112 -11.66 12.61 1.59
CA ALA A 112 -11.26 12.31 0.22
C ALA A 112 -10.44 13.46 -0.41
N PHE A 113 -10.84 14.73 -0.18
CA PHE A 113 -10.13 15.90 -0.68
C PHE A 113 -8.73 16.03 -0.05
N LYS A 114 -8.61 15.89 1.29
CA LYS A 114 -7.31 15.94 1.97
C LYS A 114 -6.37 14.84 1.47
N ALA A 115 -6.88 13.60 1.36
CA ALA A 115 -6.11 12.49 0.82
C ALA A 115 -5.65 12.77 -0.61
N ALA A 116 -6.52 13.25 -1.50
CA ALA A 116 -6.18 13.52 -2.89
C ALA A 116 -5.08 14.60 -3.07
N PHE A 117 -5.00 15.60 -2.17
CA PHE A 117 -4.17 16.78 -2.32
C PHE A 117 -3.02 16.92 -1.31
N TRP A 118 -2.42 15.82 -0.83
CA TRP A 118 -1.30 15.80 0.12
C TRP A 118 -1.56 16.46 1.49
N MET A 119 -2.81 16.58 1.90
CA MET A 119 -3.19 17.30 3.12
C MET A 119 -3.42 16.37 4.31
N GLY A 120 -3.28 15.04 4.12
CA GLY A 120 -3.41 14.00 5.12
C GLY A 120 -2.06 13.46 5.60
N GLN A 121 -2.06 12.89 6.80
CA GLN A 121 -0.98 12.02 7.27
C GLN A 121 -1.19 10.62 6.71
N SER A 122 -0.13 9.81 6.64
CA SER A 122 -0.23 8.41 6.25
C SER A 122 -0.18 7.49 7.46
N ALA A 123 -0.70 6.28 7.26
CA ALA A 123 -0.54 5.19 8.21
C ALA A 123 -0.10 3.90 7.50
N MET A 124 0.60 3.04 8.23
CA MET A 124 0.81 1.65 7.89
C MET A 124 -0.23 0.81 8.60
N HIS A 125 -0.95 0.01 7.85
CA HIS A 125 -1.83 -1.04 8.35
C HIS A 125 -1.07 -2.36 8.30
N ALA A 126 -0.92 -3.03 9.44
CA ALA A 126 -0.26 -4.32 9.56
C ALA A 126 -1.26 -5.37 10.01
N THR A 127 -1.41 -6.45 9.23
CA THR A 127 -2.38 -7.52 9.50
C THR A 127 -1.68 -8.87 9.54
N TYR A 128 -1.86 -9.62 10.61
CA TYR A 128 -1.29 -10.95 10.79
C TYR A 128 -2.18 -12.06 10.22
N TYR A 129 -1.56 -13.06 9.60
CA TYR A 129 -2.22 -14.22 9.01
C TYR A 129 -1.54 -15.53 9.43
N LYS A 130 -2.35 -16.55 9.81
CA LYS A 130 -1.87 -17.91 10.05
C LYS A 130 -1.42 -18.60 8.77
N GLY A 131 -2.10 -18.32 7.68
CA GLY A 131 -1.79 -18.83 6.35
C GLY A 131 -2.37 -17.93 5.29
N VAL A 132 -1.74 -17.92 4.14
CA VAL A 132 -2.14 -17.17 2.94
C VAL A 132 -2.41 -18.17 1.84
N LYS A 133 -3.55 -18.04 1.17
CA LYS A 133 -3.93 -18.91 0.06
C LYS A 133 -3.87 -18.11 -1.25
N GLU A 134 -3.14 -18.66 -2.22
CA GLU A 134 -3.07 -18.11 -3.56
C GLU A 134 -4.43 -18.19 -4.27
N GLY A 135 -4.79 -17.15 -5.01
CA GLY A 135 -6.07 -17.01 -5.70
C GLY A 135 -6.10 -15.80 -6.63
N GLU A 136 -7.28 -15.35 -7.00
CA GLU A 136 -7.44 -14.16 -7.85
C GLU A 136 -6.91 -12.92 -7.15
N ASP A 137 -7.26 -12.75 -5.87
CA ASP A 137 -6.92 -11.58 -5.05
C ASP A 137 -5.60 -11.73 -4.27
N CYS A 138 -4.88 -12.84 -4.44
CA CYS A 138 -3.63 -13.11 -3.76
C CYS A 138 -2.67 -13.86 -4.66
N LYS A 139 -1.50 -13.27 -4.94
CA LYS A 139 -0.49 -13.85 -5.82
C LYS A 139 0.82 -14.06 -5.09
N LYS A 140 1.35 -15.28 -5.24
CA LYS A 140 2.66 -15.63 -4.70
C LYS A 140 3.79 -14.98 -5.49
N ILE A 141 4.79 -14.49 -4.77
CA ILE A 141 6.07 -14.06 -5.33
C ILE A 141 7.20 -14.79 -4.59
N MET A 142 8.21 -15.21 -5.34
CA MET A 142 9.39 -15.86 -4.79
C MET A 142 10.58 -14.93 -4.86
N LEU A 143 11.24 -14.70 -3.73
CA LEU A 143 12.32 -13.73 -3.55
C LEU A 143 13.64 -14.41 -3.25
N THR A 144 14.73 -13.86 -3.77
CA THR A 144 16.07 -14.13 -3.27
C THR A 144 16.29 -13.42 -1.92
N ILE A 145 17.34 -13.78 -1.20
CA ILE A 145 17.73 -13.08 0.03
C ILE A 145 17.95 -11.58 -0.21
N ALA A 146 18.63 -11.23 -1.31
CA ALA A 146 18.90 -9.82 -1.65
C ALA A 146 17.62 -9.05 -1.97
N GLN A 147 16.70 -9.65 -2.71
CA GLN A 147 15.39 -9.08 -3.05
C GLN A 147 14.53 -8.86 -1.79
N TYR A 148 14.51 -9.84 -0.90
CA TYR A 148 13.78 -9.74 0.37
C TYR A 148 14.35 -8.65 1.28
N LYS A 149 15.67 -8.54 1.41
CA LYS A 149 16.31 -7.46 2.19
C LYS A 149 15.90 -6.08 1.68
N ARG A 150 15.83 -5.88 0.36
CA ARG A 150 15.36 -4.62 -0.23
C ARG A 150 13.89 -4.36 0.08
N LEU A 151 13.03 -5.39 0.01
CA LEU A 151 11.62 -5.28 0.36
C LEU A 151 11.42 -4.92 1.82
N VAL A 152 12.13 -5.59 2.73
CA VAL A 152 12.12 -5.30 4.17
C VAL A 152 12.54 -3.85 4.43
N ALA A 153 13.64 -3.40 3.84
CA ALA A 153 14.11 -2.02 3.99
C ALA A 153 13.10 -1.00 3.45
N PHE A 154 12.44 -1.31 2.31
CA PHE A 154 11.39 -0.46 1.73
C PHE A 154 10.18 -0.33 2.65
N ILE A 155 9.74 -1.43 3.27
CA ILE A 155 8.62 -1.44 4.21
C ILE A 155 9.01 -0.70 5.51
N ASP A 156 10.17 -1.03 6.09
CA ASP A 156 10.68 -0.42 7.34
C ASP A 156 10.85 1.10 7.24
N ASP A 157 11.28 1.60 6.06
CA ASP A 157 11.44 3.04 5.81
C ASP A 157 10.13 3.81 5.85
N LYS A 158 9.00 3.15 5.67
CA LYS A 158 7.69 3.81 5.66
C LYS A 158 7.12 4.07 7.05
N PHE A 159 7.57 3.37 8.06
CA PHE A 159 7.13 3.64 9.42
C PHE A 159 7.76 4.91 9.98
N ASP A 160 6.96 5.74 10.64
CA ASP A 160 7.47 6.75 11.53
C ASP A 160 7.99 6.09 12.81
N LYS A 161 9.10 6.63 13.33
CA LYS A 161 9.83 6.05 14.46
C LYS A 161 10.00 7.07 15.56
N ASP A 162 9.90 6.62 16.80
CA ASP A 162 10.24 7.41 17.96
C ASP A 162 11.78 7.61 18.10
N GLU A 163 12.21 8.33 19.12
CA GLU A 163 13.63 8.60 19.38
C GLU A 163 14.44 7.32 19.67
N GLN A 164 13.78 6.23 20.07
CA GLN A 164 14.36 4.93 20.35
C GLN A 164 14.37 4.01 19.10
N GLY A 165 13.77 4.46 17.98
CA GLY A 165 13.68 3.72 16.74
C GLY A 165 12.52 2.72 16.67
N ASN A 166 11.59 2.74 17.63
CA ASN A 166 10.37 1.94 17.58
C ASN A 166 9.34 2.57 16.66
N TYR A 167 8.49 1.75 16.04
CA TYR A 167 7.37 2.25 15.25
C TYR A 167 6.32 2.92 16.13
N ILE A 168 5.83 4.07 15.72
CA ILE A 168 4.82 4.83 16.47
C ILE A 168 3.46 4.17 16.27
N PHE A 169 3.03 3.41 17.28
CA PHE A 169 1.74 2.72 17.30
C PHE A 169 0.58 3.72 17.40
N ILE A 170 -0.49 3.52 16.65
CA ILE A 170 -1.73 4.29 16.73
C ILE A 170 -2.76 3.51 17.54
N PRO A 171 -3.00 3.86 18.80
CA PRO A 171 -4.06 3.22 19.59
C PRO A 171 -5.42 3.63 19.02
N THR A 172 -6.16 2.67 18.48
CA THR A 172 -7.46 2.90 17.86
C THR A 172 -8.36 1.69 18.00
N ASN A 173 -9.68 1.93 17.98
CA ASN A 173 -10.70 0.89 17.85
C ASN A 173 -11.15 0.67 16.40
N ALA A 174 -10.63 1.48 15.46
CA ALA A 174 -10.93 1.40 14.03
C ALA A 174 -10.11 0.29 13.34
N VAL A 175 -9.96 -0.87 14.00
CA VAL A 175 -9.31 -2.06 13.43
C VAL A 175 -10.29 -2.83 12.55
N TYR A 176 -9.77 -3.47 11.50
CA TYR A 176 -10.58 -4.21 10.53
C TYR A 176 -10.83 -5.66 10.95
N GLY A 177 -10.04 -6.14 11.92
CA GLY A 177 -10.15 -7.49 12.46
C GLY A 177 -9.69 -7.59 13.90
N ASN A 178 -9.27 -8.79 14.29
CA ASN A 178 -8.70 -9.02 15.62
C ASN A 178 -7.16 -9.01 15.61
N ASP A 179 -6.55 -9.16 14.44
CA ASP A 179 -5.13 -9.45 14.30
C ASP A 179 -4.41 -8.38 13.47
N ASP A 180 -4.94 -7.15 13.47
CA ASP A 180 -4.38 -6.00 12.80
C ASP A 180 -4.08 -4.84 13.75
N ALA A 181 -3.18 -3.97 13.31
CA ALA A 181 -2.74 -2.78 14.04
C ALA A 181 -2.33 -1.67 13.08
N PHE A 182 -2.42 -0.42 13.53
CA PHE A 182 -2.04 0.76 12.77
C PHE A 182 -0.84 1.47 13.37
N TYR A 183 0.00 2.04 12.50
CA TYR A 183 1.19 2.79 12.87
C TYR A 183 1.28 4.07 12.07
N ASP A 184 1.85 5.13 12.66
CA ASP A 184 2.17 6.34 11.91
C ASP A 184 3.18 6.05 10.80
N ALA A 185 2.99 6.68 9.64
CA ALA A 185 3.81 6.42 8.47
C ALA A 185 4.28 7.70 7.80
N ARG A 186 5.44 7.58 7.14
CA ARG A 186 6.06 8.64 6.37
C ARG A 186 5.40 8.84 5.02
N GLY A 187 5.42 10.08 4.58
CA GLY A 187 4.89 10.50 3.30
C GLY A 187 3.47 10.95 3.37
N SER A 188 2.91 11.35 2.24
CA SER A 188 1.51 11.78 2.13
C SER A 188 0.87 11.09 0.95
N TYR A 189 -0.28 10.48 1.20
CA TYR A 189 -1.11 9.90 0.16
C TYR A 189 -1.61 10.99 -0.79
N ASN A 190 -1.69 10.68 -2.07
CA ASN A 190 -2.28 11.56 -3.08
C ASN A 190 -2.62 10.77 -4.34
N PHE A 191 -3.33 11.38 -5.28
CA PHE A 191 -3.75 10.69 -6.51
C PHE A 191 -2.61 10.25 -7.43
N LEU A 192 -1.39 10.82 -7.33
CA LEU A 192 -0.21 10.36 -8.06
C LEU A 192 0.59 9.30 -7.29
N TYR A 193 0.40 9.22 -5.98
CA TYR A 193 1.07 8.25 -5.10
C TYR A 193 0.06 7.64 -4.13
N THR A 194 -0.65 6.63 -4.61
CA THR A 194 -1.69 5.89 -3.87
C THR A 194 -1.08 4.71 -3.10
N CYS A 195 -1.89 4.00 -2.31
CA CYS A 195 -1.53 2.72 -1.71
C CYS A 195 -1.02 1.71 -2.76
N ASN A 196 -1.68 1.64 -3.90
CA ASN A 196 -1.28 0.75 -4.99
C ASN A 196 0.03 1.20 -5.67
N THR A 197 0.27 2.51 -5.79
CA THR A 197 1.56 3.03 -6.25
C THR A 197 2.69 2.65 -5.28
N TRP A 198 2.44 2.72 -3.97
CA TRP A 198 3.38 2.28 -2.95
C TRP A 198 3.69 0.79 -3.07
N ALA A 199 2.68 -0.07 -3.11
CA ALA A 199 2.85 -1.52 -3.25
C ALA A 199 3.60 -1.88 -4.55
N ASN A 200 3.24 -1.25 -5.68
CA ASN A 200 3.92 -1.41 -6.96
C ASN A 200 5.41 -1.00 -6.89
N ASN A 201 5.74 0.06 -6.16
CA ASN A 201 7.12 0.46 -5.94
C ASN A 201 7.89 -0.52 -5.04
N GLY A 202 7.22 -1.11 -4.04
CA GLY A 202 7.79 -2.20 -3.25
C GLY A 202 8.18 -3.40 -4.10
N LEU A 203 7.33 -3.78 -5.06
CA LEU A 203 7.63 -4.83 -6.04
C LEU A 203 8.83 -4.47 -6.92
N LYS A 204 8.95 -3.22 -7.40
CA LYS A 204 10.11 -2.75 -8.17
C LYS A 204 11.40 -2.86 -7.37
N VAL A 205 11.40 -2.37 -6.12
CA VAL A 205 12.56 -2.40 -5.24
C VAL A 205 12.98 -3.85 -4.95
N ALA A 206 11.98 -4.75 -4.80
CA ALA A 206 12.20 -6.17 -4.65
C ALA A 206 12.59 -6.89 -5.96
N GLY A 207 12.78 -6.17 -7.08
CA GLY A 207 13.13 -6.77 -8.36
C GLY A 207 12.06 -7.69 -8.93
N GLN A 208 10.79 -7.47 -8.60
CA GLN A 208 9.66 -8.26 -9.10
C GLN A 208 9.01 -7.59 -10.30
N LYS A 209 8.17 -8.34 -11.03
CA LYS A 209 7.31 -7.75 -12.07
C LYS A 209 6.46 -6.65 -11.46
N SER A 210 6.26 -5.55 -12.19
CA SER A 210 5.45 -4.42 -11.74
C SER A 210 4.99 -3.58 -12.93
N ALA A 211 4.10 -2.65 -12.71
CA ALA A 211 3.76 -1.61 -13.68
C ALA A 211 4.78 -0.47 -13.65
N LEU A 212 4.92 0.27 -14.76
CA LEU A 212 5.72 1.51 -14.78
C LEU A 212 5.18 2.52 -13.75
N TRP A 213 3.87 2.68 -13.68
CA TRP A 213 3.15 3.42 -12.64
C TRP A 213 1.71 2.93 -12.60
N THR A 214 1.10 2.86 -11.43
CA THR A 214 -0.31 2.53 -11.28
C THR A 214 -0.91 3.16 -10.02
N PRO A 215 -2.10 3.77 -10.11
CA PRO A 215 -2.86 4.23 -8.96
C PRO A 215 -3.83 3.15 -8.43
N SER A 216 -3.99 2.01 -9.13
CA SER A 216 -4.96 0.96 -8.82
C SER A 216 -4.30 -0.41 -8.71
N ASP A 217 -4.93 -1.32 -7.97
CA ASP A 217 -4.53 -2.73 -7.82
C ASP A 217 -4.55 -3.49 -9.15
N PHE A 218 -5.54 -3.21 -10.01
CA PHE A 218 -5.60 -3.76 -11.38
C PHE A 218 -4.25 -3.66 -12.10
N GLY A 219 -3.59 -2.49 -12.00
CA GLY A 219 -2.31 -2.27 -12.67
C GLY A 219 -1.17 -3.13 -12.12
N ILE A 220 -1.28 -3.67 -10.90
CA ILE A 220 -0.34 -4.64 -10.34
C ILE A 220 -0.73 -6.05 -10.79
N PHE A 221 -1.96 -6.46 -10.50
CA PHE A 221 -2.41 -7.85 -10.64
C PHE A 221 -2.44 -8.35 -12.07
N GLN A 222 -2.62 -7.48 -13.08
CA GLN A 222 -2.52 -7.86 -14.48
C GLN A 222 -1.16 -8.47 -14.89
N HIS A 223 -0.09 -8.17 -14.14
CA HIS A 223 1.25 -8.72 -14.37
C HIS A 223 1.48 -10.08 -13.71
N TYR A 224 0.52 -10.57 -12.92
CA TYR A 224 0.58 -11.81 -12.13
C TYR A 224 -0.53 -12.82 -12.49
N LYS A 225 -1.00 -12.76 -13.73
CA LYS A 225 -1.96 -13.73 -14.30
C LYS A 225 -1.30 -15.05 -14.59
#